data_a6010ec5f4c27a37d4d9d07cc2c3e0da
#
_entry.id   a6010ec5f4c27a37d4d9d07cc2c3e0da
#
_cell.length_a   1.000
_cell.length_b   1.000
_cell.length_c   1.000
_cell.angle_alpha   90.00
_cell.angle_beta   90.00
_cell.angle_gamma   90.00
#
_symmetry.space_group_name_H-M   'P 1'
#
loop_
_entity.id
_entity.type
_entity.pdbx_description
1 polymer ?
#
loop_
_entity_poly.entity_id
_entity_poly.type
_entity_poly.pdbx_seq_one_letter_code
_entity_poly.pdbx_strand_id
1 'polypeptide(L)'
;YVNRAWLTKIAKSRPYFVWKVATTLDAKIAASDGTSKWISNEVSRSDVQRLRRESDAILVGTNTVISDNPHLIPRGEFSGYTQNPIRVIFGESNVPADSKVFDNSAETIQVKSRDLNNLVAKLNELDINQVFVEAGSALASAMLSVGLLDELVIYQAPALLGSGKSFFADDSNLTIEDQMHLEHISTEVLAGDVKSVYRIGAGV
;
A
#
# COMPACT_ATOMS: atom_id res chain seq x y z
N TYR A 1 -16.12 8.40 9.62
CA TYR A 1 -14.84 8.00 8.94
C TYR A 1 -13.71 7.71 9.93
N VAL A 2 -13.70 8.34 11.12
CA VAL A 2 -12.63 8.23 12.13
C VAL A 2 -12.46 6.79 12.65
N ASN A 3 -13.53 6.04 12.80
CA ASN A 3 -13.52 4.69 13.40
C ASN A 3 -13.53 3.54 12.37
N ARG A 4 -13.23 3.80 11.10
CA ARG A 4 -13.35 2.81 10.01
C ARG A 4 -12.54 1.53 10.27
N ALA A 5 -11.30 1.66 10.74
CA ALA A 5 -10.43 0.53 11.02
C ALA A 5 -11.00 -0.37 12.12
N TRP A 6 -11.39 0.23 13.24
CA TRP A 6 -12.01 -0.48 14.37
C TRP A 6 -13.33 -1.15 13.98
N LEU A 7 -14.21 -0.45 13.24
CA LEU A 7 -15.47 -1.00 12.74
C LEU A 7 -15.25 -2.18 11.80
N THR A 8 -14.25 -2.10 10.91
CA THR A 8 -13.89 -3.20 10.02
C THR A 8 -13.40 -4.41 10.81
N LYS A 9 -12.55 -4.20 11.82
CA LYS A 9 -12.06 -5.27 12.67
C LYS A 9 -13.19 -6.01 13.38
N ILE A 10 -14.17 -5.27 13.90
CA ILE A 10 -15.35 -5.88 14.55
C ILE A 10 -16.24 -6.61 13.53
N ALA A 11 -16.54 -5.99 12.38
CA ALA A 11 -17.50 -6.52 11.43
C ALA A 11 -16.92 -7.65 10.57
N LYS A 12 -15.63 -7.60 10.22
CA LYS A 12 -14.97 -8.53 9.29
C LYS A 12 -13.90 -9.41 9.95
N SER A 13 -13.63 -9.25 11.25
CA SER A 13 -12.58 -9.97 11.99
C SER A 13 -11.20 -9.88 11.34
N ARG A 14 -10.89 -8.73 10.75
CA ARG A 14 -9.60 -8.44 10.10
C ARG A 14 -9.26 -6.95 10.16
N PRO A 15 -7.98 -6.58 9.98
CA PRO A 15 -7.58 -5.18 9.84
C PRO A 15 -8.24 -4.48 8.64
N TYR A 16 -8.25 -3.15 8.70
CA TYR A 16 -8.56 -2.26 7.57
C TYR A 16 -7.31 -2.05 6.72
N PHE A 17 -7.39 -2.30 5.42
CA PHE A 17 -6.25 -2.19 4.50
C PHE A 17 -6.38 -0.96 3.60
N VAL A 18 -5.42 -0.05 3.72
CA VAL A 18 -5.28 1.16 2.90
C VAL A 18 -4.17 0.92 1.87
N TRP A 19 -4.53 0.73 0.62
CA TRP A 19 -3.57 0.58 -0.47
C TRP A 19 -3.17 1.93 -1.04
N LYS A 20 -1.88 2.25 -0.96
CA LYS A 20 -1.32 3.47 -1.54
C LYS A 20 -0.57 3.17 -2.83
N VAL A 21 -0.79 4.05 -3.81
CA VAL A 21 -0.12 4.00 -5.10
C VAL A 21 0.36 5.41 -5.49
N ALA A 22 1.54 5.50 -6.12
CA ALA A 22 1.98 6.70 -6.83
C ALA A 22 2.09 6.35 -8.31
N THR A 23 1.39 7.09 -9.18
CA THR A 23 1.31 6.81 -10.61
C THR A 23 1.57 8.04 -11.46
N THR A 24 1.94 7.81 -12.72
CA THR A 24 1.80 8.79 -13.80
C THR A 24 0.32 8.93 -14.21
N LEU A 25 0.01 9.94 -15.03
CA LEU A 25 -1.34 10.17 -15.58
C LEU A 25 -1.84 8.96 -16.39
N ASP A 26 -0.94 8.22 -17.05
CA ASP A 26 -1.23 6.98 -17.77
C ASP A 26 -1.06 5.71 -16.92
N ALA A 27 -1.23 5.86 -15.58
CA ALA A 27 -1.32 4.79 -14.59
C ALA A 27 -0.06 3.90 -14.45
N LYS A 28 1.14 4.44 -14.70
CA LYS A 28 2.40 3.69 -14.55
C LYS A 28 3.05 3.95 -13.19
N ILE A 29 3.58 2.87 -12.59
CA ILE A 29 4.30 2.88 -11.30
C ILE A 29 5.81 2.67 -11.46
N ALA A 30 6.26 2.29 -12.63
CA ALA A 30 7.66 2.13 -12.99
C ALA A 30 7.81 2.18 -14.50
N ALA A 31 8.97 2.61 -14.98
CA ALA A 31 9.38 2.52 -16.37
C ALA A 31 9.66 1.06 -16.79
N SER A 32 9.86 0.83 -18.09
CA SER A 32 10.13 -0.51 -18.64
C SER A 32 11.43 -1.12 -18.10
N ASP A 33 12.41 -0.30 -17.73
CA ASP A 33 13.69 -0.72 -17.12
C ASP A 33 13.57 -0.96 -15.60
N GLY A 34 12.38 -0.75 -15.02
CA GLY A 34 12.11 -0.93 -13.59
C GLY A 34 12.37 0.30 -12.73
N THR A 35 12.91 1.39 -13.28
CA THR A 35 13.10 2.64 -12.54
C THR A 35 11.73 3.26 -12.17
N SER A 36 11.60 3.73 -10.89
CA SER A 36 10.34 4.26 -10.35
C SER A 36 10.50 5.53 -9.53
N LYS A 37 11.71 5.99 -9.29
CA LYS A 37 12.00 7.15 -8.41
C LYS A 37 12.36 8.37 -9.24
N TRP A 38 11.65 9.52 -9.12
CA TRP A 38 10.46 9.73 -8.29
C TRP A 38 9.27 10.04 -9.22
N ILE A 39 8.16 9.35 -9.08
CA ILE A 39 6.95 9.64 -9.85
C ILE A 39 6.24 10.84 -9.23
N SER A 40 5.95 10.80 -7.94
CA SER A 40 5.26 11.87 -7.22
C SER A 40 6.23 12.91 -6.65
N ASN A 41 5.73 14.15 -6.46
CA ASN A 41 6.48 15.26 -5.90
C ASN A 41 6.75 15.12 -4.38
N GLU A 42 7.47 16.08 -3.80
CA GLU A 42 7.88 16.05 -2.41
C GLU A 42 6.71 16.21 -1.43
N VAL A 43 5.72 17.04 -1.79
CA VAL A 43 4.52 17.27 -0.96
C VAL A 43 3.70 15.98 -0.86
N SER A 44 3.50 15.28 -1.98
CA SER A 44 2.85 13.96 -1.99
C SER A 44 3.62 12.94 -1.15
N ARG A 45 4.96 12.92 -1.25
CA ARG A 45 5.78 12.00 -0.44
C ARG A 45 5.76 12.35 1.05
N SER A 46 5.61 13.63 1.42
CA SER A 46 5.40 14.05 2.82
C SER A 46 4.04 13.55 3.34
N ASP A 47 2.96 13.71 2.56
CA ASP A 47 1.64 13.20 2.96
C ASP A 47 1.64 11.67 3.14
N VAL A 48 2.43 10.92 2.34
CA VAL A 48 2.64 9.47 2.56
C VAL A 48 3.24 9.18 3.94
N GLN A 49 4.15 10.04 4.45
CA GLN A 49 4.71 9.84 5.80
C GLN A 49 3.64 10.00 6.89
N ARG A 50 2.67 10.91 6.69
CA ARG A 50 1.51 11.05 7.56
C ARG A 50 0.67 9.76 7.56
N LEU A 51 0.35 9.21 6.37
CA LEU A 51 -0.42 7.95 6.27
C LEU A 51 0.30 6.77 6.93
N ARG A 52 1.63 6.68 6.78
CA ARG A 52 2.43 5.70 7.52
C ARG A 52 2.27 5.87 9.01
N ARG A 53 2.33 7.13 9.51
CA ARG A 53 2.21 7.45 10.94
C ARG A 53 0.84 7.10 11.51
N GLU A 54 -0.21 7.24 10.72
CA GLU A 54 -1.59 6.96 11.11
C GLU A 54 -1.93 5.46 11.10
N SER A 55 -0.99 4.59 10.70
CA SER A 55 -1.22 3.14 10.58
C SER A 55 -0.47 2.36 11.65
N ASP A 56 -1.02 1.23 12.07
CA ASP A 56 -0.39 0.33 13.04
C ASP A 56 0.72 -0.50 12.38
N ALA A 57 0.55 -0.83 11.09
CA ALA A 57 1.52 -1.60 10.34
C ALA A 57 1.68 -1.09 8.90
N ILE A 58 2.88 -1.30 8.32
CA ILE A 58 3.19 -1.04 6.91
C ILE A 58 3.50 -2.38 6.24
N LEU A 59 2.71 -2.75 5.24
CA LEU A 59 2.82 -4.01 4.50
C LEU A 59 3.50 -3.81 3.15
N VAL A 60 4.50 -4.64 2.89
CA VAL A 60 5.16 -4.76 1.57
C VAL A 60 5.35 -6.22 1.17
N GLY A 61 5.52 -6.47 -0.14
CA GLY A 61 5.98 -7.77 -0.63
C GLY A 61 7.49 -7.93 -0.48
N THR A 62 7.98 -9.17 -0.40
CA THR A 62 9.42 -9.47 -0.36
C THR A 62 10.19 -8.85 -1.53
N ASN A 63 9.63 -8.85 -2.74
CA ASN A 63 10.27 -8.26 -3.91
C ASN A 63 10.48 -6.75 -3.78
N THR A 64 9.57 -6.02 -3.12
CA THR A 64 9.73 -4.59 -2.84
C THR A 64 10.91 -4.35 -1.90
N VAL A 65 11.12 -5.21 -0.91
CA VAL A 65 12.28 -5.09 -0.02
C VAL A 65 13.57 -5.36 -0.77
N ILE A 66 13.60 -6.39 -1.61
CA ILE A 66 14.78 -6.78 -2.39
C ILE A 66 15.17 -5.70 -3.40
N SER A 67 14.17 -5.10 -4.11
CA SER A 67 14.45 -4.10 -5.16
C SER A 67 14.77 -2.72 -4.61
N ASP A 68 14.06 -2.27 -3.59
CA ASP A 68 14.06 -0.86 -3.17
C ASP A 68 14.81 -0.61 -1.86
N ASN A 69 15.09 -1.68 -1.10
CA ASN A 69 15.71 -1.64 0.24
C ASN A 69 15.14 -0.51 1.12
N PRO A 70 13.82 -0.48 1.34
CA PRO A 70 13.16 0.64 2.02
C PRO A 70 13.32 0.54 3.54
N HIS A 71 13.25 1.68 4.24
CA HIS A 71 13.20 1.70 5.71
C HIS A 71 11.81 1.41 6.28
N LEU A 72 10.74 1.74 5.57
CA LEU A 72 9.35 1.58 5.98
C LEU A 72 9.02 2.17 7.37
N ILE A 73 9.50 3.37 7.63
CA ILE A 73 9.17 4.16 8.81
C ILE A 73 8.73 5.56 8.41
N PRO A 74 7.90 6.25 9.20
CA PRO A 74 7.62 7.66 9.02
C PRO A 74 8.90 8.51 9.13
N ARG A 75 9.02 9.55 8.31
CA ARG A 75 10.20 10.43 8.25
C ARG A 75 9.78 11.90 8.27
N GLY A 76 10.79 12.81 8.39
CA GLY A 76 10.56 14.25 8.43
C GLY A 76 9.78 14.66 9.68
N GLU A 77 8.81 15.52 9.53
CA GLU A 77 7.95 16.01 10.64
C GLU A 77 7.13 14.91 11.32
N PHE A 78 6.94 13.76 10.66
CA PHE A 78 6.21 12.60 11.20
C PHE A 78 7.12 11.58 11.91
N SER A 79 8.42 11.90 12.08
CA SER A 79 9.38 11.07 12.83
C SER A 79 9.45 11.46 14.31
N GLY A 80 10.21 10.69 15.11
CA GLY A 80 10.51 11.02 16.50
C GLY A 80 9.44 10.64 17.52
N TYR A 81 8.45 9.87 17.14
CA TYR A 81 7.48 9.30 18.08
C TYR A 81 8.02 8.05 18.76
N THR A 82 7.49 7.76 19.95
CA THR A 82 7.95 6.64 20.80
C THR A 82 7.76 5.27 20.15
N GLN A 83 6.83 5.15 19.21
CA GLN A 83 6.55 3.88 18.54
C GLN A 83 6.31 4.10 17.05
N ASN A 84 7.05 3.37 16.21
CA ASN A 84 6.83 3.31 14.77
C ASN A 84 5.86 2.18 14.39
N PRO A 85 5.17 2.26 13.24
CA PRO A 85 4.39 1.16 12.71
C PRO A 85 5.22 -0.12 12.57
N ILE A 86 4.58 -1.27 12.81
CA ILE A 86 5.21 -2.58 12.57
C ILE A 86 5.44 -2.75 11.06
N ARG A 87 6.63 -3.17 10.67
CA ARG A 87 6.97 -3.52 9.29
C ARG A 87 6.55 -4.97 9.03
N VAL A 88 5.70 -5.18 8.05
CA VAL A 88 5.21 -6.51 7.67
C VAL A 88 5.68 -6.82 6.26
N ILE A 89 6.49 -7.87 6.13
CA ILE A 89 7.01 -8.36 4.86
C ILE A 89 6.27 -9.65 4.52
N PHE A 90 5.55 -9.67 3.40
CA PHE A 90 4.78 -10.83 2.97
C PHE A 90 5.35 -11.46 1.70
N GLY A 91 5.52 -12.78 1.72
CA GLY A 91 6.01 -13.57 0.60
C GLY A 91 7.13 -14.53 0.98
N GLU A 92 7.47 -15.44 0.07
CA GLU A 92 8.40 -16.56 0.33
C GLU A 92 9.86 -16.27 -0.06
N SER A 93 10.11 -15.21 -0.86
CA SER A 93 11.47 -14.89 -1.30
C SER A 93 12.36 -14.53 -0.11
N ASN A 94 13.62 -14.97 -0.18
CA ASN A 94 14.58 -14.63 0.85
C ASN A 94 14.94 -13.14 0.77
N VAL A 95 14.68 -12.40 1.84
CA VAL A 95 15.10 -11.02 2.00
C VAL A 95 16.50 -10.98 2.59
N PRO A 96 17.45 -10.20 2.03
CA PRO A 96 18.80 -10.07 2.59
C PRO A 96 18.77 -9.61 4.05
N ALA A 97 19.58 -10.24 4.89
CA ALA A 97 19.59 -9.96 6.34
C ALA A 97 20.09 -8.54 6.68
N ASP A 98 20.83 -7.90 5.78
CA ASP A 98 21.32 -6.52 5.89
C ASP A 98 20.34 -5.49 5.32
N SER A 99 19.14 -5.89 4.93
CA SER A 99 18.11 -4.97 4.45
C SER A 99 17.71 -3.99 5.55
N LYS A 100 17.51 -2.73 5.17
CA LYS A 100 17.17 -1.62 6.09
C LYS A 100 15.92 -1.88 6.94
N VAL A 101 14.99 -2.70 6.45
CA VAL A 101 13.80 -3.08 7.21
C VAL A 101 14.10 -3.88 8.49
N PHE A 102 15.32 -4.42 8.65
CA PHE A 102 15.72 -5.18 9.83
C PHE A 102 16.51 -4.35 10.86
N ASP A 103 16.65 -3.04 10.64
CA ASP A 103 17.24 -2.18 11.66
C ASP A 103 16.34 -2.06 12.90
N ASN A 104 16.89 -1.54 14.01
CA ASN A 104 16.21 -1.45 15.29
C ASN A 104 15.21 -0.28 15.38
N SER A 105 14.90 0.42 14.28
CA SER A 105 14.01 1.60 14.29
C SER A 105 12.52 1.23 14.40
N ALA A 106 12.13 0.02 14.04
CA ALA A 106 10.79 -0.52 14.23
C ALA A 106 10.82 -2.06 14.28
N GLU A 107 9.79 -2.65 14.85
CA GLU A 107 9.58 -4.09 14.78
C GLU A 107 9.35 -4.54 13.34
N THR A 108 9.94 -5.69 12.95
CA THR A 108 9.78 -6.26 11.61
C THR A 108 9.34 -7.71 11.70
N ILE A 109 8.27 -8.02 10.99
CA ILE A 109 7.68 -9.36 10.93
C ILE A 109 7.71 -9.85 9.48
N GLN A 110 8.21 -11.06 9.28
CA GLN A 110 8.11 -11.77 8.00
C GLN A 110 7.00 -12.82 8.07
N VAL A 111 6.04 -12.74 7.18
CA VAL A 111 5.06 -13.79 6.93
C VAL A 111 5.49 -14.52 5.66
N LYS A 112 6.21 -15.63 5.83
CA LYS A 112 6.71 -16.48 4.74
C LYS A 112 5.59 -17.36 4.21
N SER A 113 4.73 -16.80 3.40
CA SER A 113 3.57 -17.48 2.83
C SER A 113 3.13 -16.78 1.53
N ARG A 114 2.35 -17.49 0.70
CA ARG A 114 1.56 -16.92 -0.40
C ARG A 114 0.07 -16.88 -0.08
N ASP A 115 -0.32 -17.54 1.00
CA ASP A 115 -1.71 -17.55 1.47
C ASP A 115 -1.99 -16.29 2.30
N LEU A 116 -2.87 -15.43 1.79
CA LEU A 116 -3.31 -14.20 2.45
C LEU A 116 -4.03 -14.43 3.77
N ASN A 117 -4.59 -15.62 4.01
CA ASN A 117 -5.17 -15.97 5.30
C ASN A 117 -4.10 -16.02 6.39
N ASN A 118 -2.89 -16.49 6.09
CA ASN A 118 -1.77 -16.46 7.04
C ASN A 118 -1.33 -15.03 7.38
N LEU A 119 -1.40 -14.10 6.41
CA LEU A 119 -1.17 -12.69 6.67
C LEU A 119 -2.22 -12.12 7.63
N VAL A 120 -3.51 -12.34 7.33
CA VAL A 120 -4.63 -11.84 8.17
C VAL A 120 -4.56 -12.44 9.58
N ALA A 121 -4.30 -13.73 9.71
CA ALA A 121 -4.16 -14.39 11.01
C ALA A 121 -3.04 -13.75 11.83
N LYS A 122 -1.85 -13.52 11.20
CA LYS A 122 -0.71 -12.90 11.88
C LYS A 122 -1.00 -11.46 12.32
N LEU A 123 -1.66 -10.67 11.49
CA LEU A 123 -2.04 -9.30 11.83
C LEU A 123 -3.08 -9.25 12.97
N ASN A 124 -3.99 -10.22 13.03
CA ASN A 124 -4.95 -10.35 14.14
C ASN A 124 -4.27 -10.75 15.45
N GLU A 125 -3.29 -11.66 15.43
CA GLU A 125 -2.47 -12.02 16.61
C GLU A 125 -1.77 -10.81 17.21
N LEU A 126 -1.36 -9.84 16.37
CA LEU A 126 -0.68 -8.61 16.76
C LEU A 126 -1.64 -7.47 17.12
N ASP A 127 -2.93 -7.72 17.13
CA ASP A 127 -3.98 -6.75 17.40
C ASP A 127 -3.97 -5.50 16.48
N ILE A 128 -3.49 -5.66 15.24
CA ILE A 128 -3.45 -4.60 14.23
C ILE A 128 -4.87 -4.21 13.80
N ASN A 129 -5.15 -2.90 13.74
CA ASN A 129 -6.42 -2.37 13.26
C ASN A 129 -6.31 -1.81 11.84
N GLN A 130 -5.23 -1.09 11.53
CA GLN A 130 -5.03 -0.48 10.21
C GLN A 130 -3.66 -0.86 9.63
N VAL A 131 -3.66 -1.31 8.38
CA VAL A 131 -2.46 -1.65 7.61
C VAL A 131 -2.33 -0.72 6.42
N PHE A 132 -1.20 -0.04 6.32
CA PHE A 132 -0.82 0.74 5.16
C PHE A 132 -0.07 -0.16 4.16
N VAL A 133 -0.67 -0.36 2.98
CA VAL A 133 -0.16 -1.28 1.96
C VAL A 133 0.64 -0.51 0.93
N GLU A 134 1.95 -0.70 0.92
CA GLU A 134 2.88 -0.18 -0.09
C GLU A 134 3.38 -1.32 -0.99
N ALA A 135 2.45 -2.07 -1.53
CA ALA A 135 2.74 -3.25 -2.34
C ALA A 135 2.82 -2.91 -3.83
N GLY A 136 3.67 -3.64 -4.53
CA GLY A 136 3.65 -3.66 -6.00
C GLY A 136 2.38 -4.32 -6.54
N SER A 137 2.12 -4.16 -7.86
CA SER A 137 0.88 -4.59 -8.51
C SER A 137 0.48 -6.05 -8.22
N ALA A 138 1.43 -6.99 -8.19
CA ALA A 138 1.11 -8.41 -8.01
C ALA A 138 0.47 -8.71 -6.63
N LEU A 139 1.04 -8.21 -5.53
CA LEU A 139 0.46 -8.40 -4.20
C LEU A 139 -0.84 -7.60 -4.05
N ALA A 140 -0.89 -6.38 -4.55
CA ALA A 140 -2.09 -5.55 -4.49
C ALA A 140 -3.24 -6.17 -5.27
N SER A 141 -3.01 -6.67 -6.49
CA SER A 141 -4.04 -7.38 -7.28
C SER A 141 -4.52 -8.66 -6.59
N ALA A 142 -3.61 -9.44 -6.00
CA ALA A 142 -4.00 -10.63 -5.23
C ALA A 142 -4.85 -10.28 -3.99
N MET A 143 -4.53 -9.20 -3.28
CA MET A 143 -5.33 -8.72 -2.14
C MET A 143 -6.70 -8.20 -2.59
N LEU A 144 -6.74 -7.51 -3.73
CA LEU A 144 -7.96 -6.95 -4.29
C LEU A 144 -8.93 -8.06 -4.74
N SER A 145 -8.42 -9.09 -5.42
CA SER A 145 -9.24 -10.21 -5.94
C SER A 145 -9.96 -11.02 -4.84
N VAL A 146 -9.43 -11.02 -3.61
CA VAL A 146 -10.06 -11.68 -2.45
C VAL A 146 -10.79 -10.70 -1.51
N GLY A 147 -10.95 -9.44 -1.90
CA GLY A 147 -11.69 -8.43 -1.14
C GLY A 147 -11.02 -7.99 0.16
N LEU A 148 -9.69 -8.07 0.26
CA LEU A 148 -8.95 -7.63 1.44
C LEU A 148 -8.72 -6.13 1.49
N LEU A 149 -8.63 -5.44 0.34
CA LEU A 149 -8.40 -4.01 0.31
C LEU A 149 -9.71 -3.25 0.57
N ASP A 150 -9.66 -2.23 1.44
CA ASP A 150 -10.82 -1.42 1.83
C ASP A 150 -10.75 0.00 1.23
N GLU A 151 -9.55 0.53 1.06
CA GLU A 151 -9.34 1.90 0.58
C GLU A 151 -8.15 1.94 -0.40
N LEU A 152 -8.29 2.74 -1.45
CA LEU A 152 -7.25 3.04 -2.42
C LEU A 152 -6.91 4.53 -2.36
N VAL A 153 -5.64 4.86 -2.11
CA VAL A 153 -5.10 6.22 -2.15
C VAL A 153 -4.12 6.34 -3.32
N ILE A 154 -4.51 7.10 -4.34
CA ILE A 154 -3.69 7.34 -5.53
C ILE A 154 -3.08 8.73 -5.45
N TYR A 155 -1.75 8.81 -5.65
CA TYR A 155 -1.02 10.04 -5.93
C TYR A 155 -0.65 10.03 -7.41
N GLN A 156 -1.34 10.82 -8.21
CA GLN A 156 -1.17 10.88 -9.65
C GLN A 156 -0.35 12.11 -10.03
N ALA A 157 0.84 11.86 -10.58
CA ALA A 157 1.68 12.92 -11.12
C ALA A 157 1.20 13.35 -12.52
N PRO A 158 1.33 14.64 -12.88
CA PRO A 158 0.99 15.15 -14.22
C PRO A 158 2.08 14.81 -15.26
N ALA A 159 2.35 13.51 -15.41
CA ALA A 159 3.38 12.97 -16.30
C ALA A 159 2.84 11.77 -17.09
N LEU A 160 3.38 11.54 -18.27
CA LEU A 160 3.11 10.38 -19.10
C LEU A 160 4.40 9.56 -19.24
N LEU A 161 4.33 8.27 -19.03
CA LEU A 161 5.48 7.38 -19.13
C LEU A 161 5.41 6.43 -20.34
N GLY A 162 4.22 6.18 -20.87
CA GLY A 162 4.00 5.30 -22.03
C GLY A 162 4.19 3.83 -21.66
N SER A 163 5.28 3.23 -22.15
CA SER A 163 5.62 1.85 -21.79
C SER A 163 6.10 1.77 -20.35
N GLY A 164 5.52 0.90 -19.56
CA GLY A 164 5.88 0.77 -18.16
C GLY A 164 4.94 -0.15 -17.41
N LYS A 165 5.26 -0.41 -16.14
CA LYS A 165 4.45 -1.26 -15.29
C LYS A 165 3.21 -0.52 -14.81
N SER A 166 2.04 -1.04 -15.08
CA SER A 166 0.77 -0.52 -14.55
C SER A 166 0.63 -0.83 -13.06
N PHE A 167 -0.05 0.06 -12.31
CA PHE A 167 -0.29 -0.17 -10.88
C PHE A 167 -1.27 -1.33 -10.64
N PHE A 168 -2.18 -1.55 -11.57
CA PHE A 168 -3.19 -2.60 -11.54
C PHE A 168 -3.08 -3.43 -12.81
N ALA A 169 -3.12 -4.75 -12.65
CA ALA A 169 -3.17 -5.70 -13.74
C ALA A 169 -4.07 -6.86 -13.27
N ASP A 170 -5.19 -7.01 -13.95
CA ASP A 170 -6.15 -8.08 -13.72
C ASP A 170 -6.68 -8.51 -15.08
N ASP A 171 -6.43 -9.76 -15.43
CA ASP A 171 -6.86 -10.37 -16.69
C ASP A 171 -8.26 -10.98 -16.58
N SER A 172 -8.95 -10.88 -15.45
CA SER A 172 -10.30 -11.40 -15.23
C SER A 172 -11.40 -10.49 -15.80
N ASN A 173 -11.13 -9.18 -15.93
CA ASN A 173 -12.07 -8.21 -16.50
C ASN A 173 -11.98 -8.24 -18.04
N LEU A 174 -12.85 -9.00 -18.66
CA LEU A 174 -12.83 -9.22 -20.11
C LEU A 174 -13.67 -8.21 -20.88
N THR A 175 -14.67 -7.59 -20.23
CA THR A 175 -15.58 -6.63 -20.84
C THR A 175 -15.69 -5.38 -19.98
N ILE A 176 -16.25 -4.30 -20.53
CA ILE A 176 -16.51 -3.08 -19.78
C ILE A 176 -17.51 -3.30 -18.64
N GLU A 177 -18.35 -4.31 -18.74
CA GLU A 177 -19.34 -4.67 -17.72
C GLU A 177 -18.70 -5.30 -16.48
N ASP A 178 -17.51 -5.91 -16.65
CA ASP A 178 -16.74 -6.53 -15.56
C ASP A 178 -15.94 -5.51 -14.74
N GLN A 179 -16.01 -4.21 -15.08
CA GLN A 179 -15.24 -3.18 -14.41
C GLN A 179 -15.59 -3.09 -12.91
N MET A 180 -14.55 -2.97 -12.07
CA MET A 180 -14.73 -2.74 -10.64
C MET A 180 -15.05 -1.27 -10.38
N HIS A 181 -16.22 -1.00 -9.81
CA HIS A 181 -16.59 0.34 -9.39
C HIS A 181 -16.06 0.66 -7.98
N LEU A 182 -15.52 1.86 -7.82
CA LEU A 182 -15.04 2.38 -6.56
C LEU A 182 -15.86 3.60 -6.14
N GLU A 183 -16.08 3.76 -4.83
CA GLU A 183 -16.72 4.96 -4.30
C GLU A 183 -15.66 6.07 -4.13
N HIS A 184 -15.83 7.19 -4.84
CA HIS A 184 -14.98 8.35 -4.67
C HIS A 184 -15.26 9.04 -3.33
N ILE A 185 -14.21 9.24 -2.52
CA ILE A 185 -14.29 9.86 -1.19
C ILE A 185 -13.80 11.31 -1.23
N SER A 186 -12.62 11.55 -1.80
CA SER A 186 -12.03 12.89 -1.88
C SER A 186 -10.98 13.01 -2.96
N THR A 187 -10.76 14.24 -3.40
CA THR A 187 -9.64 14.61 -4.29
C THR A 187 -9.01 15.91 -3.79
N GLU A 188 -7.68 15.95 -3.81
CA GLU A 188 -6.87 17.07 -3.35
C GLU A 188 -5.70 17.29 -4.30
N VAL A 189 -5.32 18.55 -4.56
CA VAL A 189 -4.13 18.89 -5.35
C VAL A 189 -2.95 19.18 -4.42
N LEU A 190 -1.88 18.41 -4.57
CA LEU A 190 -0.66 18.48 -3.76
C LEU A 190 0.50 18.96 -4.63
N ALA A 191 0.67 20.29 -4.74
CA ALA A 191 1.74 20.93 -5.53
C ALA A 191 1.85 20.39 -6.97
N GLY A 192 0.69 20.18 -7.62
CA GLY A 192 0.60 19.69 -9.00
C GLY A 192 0.26 18.21 -9.14
N ASP A 193 0.59 17.34 -8.16
CA ASP A 193 0.05 15.99 -8.12
C ASP A 193 -1.42 16.01 -7.68
N VAL A 194 -2.19 15.02 -8.09
CA VAL A 194 -3.57 14.82 -7.64
C VAL A 194 -3.62 13.61 -6.72
N LYS A 195 -4.00 13.83 -5.46
CA LYS A 195 -4.33 12.76 -4.53
C LYS A 195 -5.81 12.47 -4.61
N SER A 196 -6.16 11.23 -4.88
CA SER A 196 -7.56 10.76 -4.85
C SER A 196 -7.70 9.58 -3.90
N VAL A 197 -8.78 9.58 -3.14
CA VAL A 197 -9.12 8.52 -2.18
C VAL A 197 -10.41 7.85 -2.62
N TYR A 198 -10.39 6.54 -2.69
CA TYR A 198 -11.53 5.72 -3.06
C TYR A 198 -11.79 4.62 -2.03
N ARG A 199 -13.06 4.31 -1.77
CA ARG A 199 -13.43 3.10 -1.02
C ARG A 199 -13.61 1.94 -2.00
N ILE A 200 -13.08 0.78 -1.62
CA ILE A 200 -13.19 -0.48 -2.37
C ILE A 200 -14.31 -1.30 -1.76
N GLY A 201 -15.14 -1.95 -2.59
CA GLY A 201 -16.20 -2.85 -2.11
C GLY A 201 -17.43 -2.15 -1.53
N ALA A 202 -17.64 -0.86 -1.80
CA ALA A 202 -18.87 -0.14 -1.48
C ALA A 202 -19.95 -0.30 -2.57
N GLY A 203 -19.71 -1.14 -3.56
CA GLY A 203 -20.56 -1.31 -4.71
C GLY A 203 -21.39 -2.60 -4.68
N VAL A 204 -22.66 -2.38 -4.67
CA VAL A 204 -23.91 -3.03 -5.06
C VAL A 204 -24.70 -3.55 -3.93
#